data_1e8c4c097e462694775b70ae7ada1a04
#
_entry.id   1e8c4c097e462694775b70ae7ada1a04
#
_cell.length_a   1.000
_cell.length_b   1.000
_cell.length_c   1.000
_cell.angle_alpha   90.00
_cell.angle_beta   90.00
_cell.angle_gamma   90.00
#
_symmetry.space_group_name_H-M   'P 1'
#
loop_
_entity.id
_entity.type
_entity.pdbx_description
1 polymer ?
#
loop_
_entity_poly.entity_id
_entity_poly.type
_entity_poly.pdbx_seq_one_letter_code
_entity_poly.pdbx_strand_id
1 'polypeptide(L)'
;MWWSNRLTRKFSKVYKKNLFHGTVSKSGNGSDLTQTETLRLELPTLFKKLEINSILDLPCGDFYWMSKVVSKEIVYTGADVVPALISKLNIEYKGKNIDFLEINIVNERIKKYDAIFCRDLFVHLSNADIVKSLKNIINSQSTYLFTTTFTRSINNKDLPRFKRGIAWRILNLRNDPWGFPEPLYLVNENCTEGDGLYSDKSIGVWKIKDLPKF
;
A
#
# COMPACT_ATOMS: atom_id res chain seq x y z
N MET A 1 -24.03 9.05 0.06
CA MET A 1 -23.81 7.60 -0.11
C MET A 1 -23.31 7.15 -1.49
N TRP A 2 -23.43 7.92 -2.57
CA TRP A 2 -22.99 7.51 -3.93
C TRP A 2 -21.48 7.58 -4.19
N TRP A 3 -20.73 8.43 -3.47
CA TRP A 3 -19.29 8.66 -3.69
C TRP A 3 -18.41 7.61 -2.98
N SER A 4 -18.89 6.96 -1.90
CA SER A 4 -18.12 5.96 -1.14
C SER A 4 -17.78 4.70 -1.95
N ASN A 5 -18.59 4.37 -2.97
CA ASN A 5 -18.45 3.13 -3.75
C ASN A 5 -17.60 3.25 -5.02
N ARG A 6 -16.98 4.42 -5.32
CA ARG A 6 -16.23 4.61 -6.56
C ARG A 6 -14.97 3.75 -6.62
N LEU A 7 -14.17 3.76 -5.56
CA LEU A 7 -12.94 2.96 -5.50
C LEU A 7 -13.28 1.47 -5.43
N THR A 8 -14.23 1.07 -4.61
CA THR A 8 -14.72 -0.32 -4.53
C THR A 8 -15.15 -0.84 -5.90
N ARG A 9 -15.97 -0.09 -6.64
CA ARG A 9 -16.38 -0.48 -8.01
C ARG A 9 -15.21 -0.56 -8.97
N LYS A 10 -14.30 0.42 -8.93
CA LYS A 10 -13.10 0.44 -9.78
C LYS A 10 -12.23 -0.78 -9.54
N PHE A 11 -11.82 -1.02 -8.30
CA PHE A 11 -10.89 -2.10 -7.96
C PHE A 11 -11.54 -3.48 -7.97
N SER A 12 -12.84 -3.61 -7.67
CA SER A 12 -13.58 -4.87 -7.89
C SER A 12 -13.60 -5.27 -9.37
N LYS A 13 -13.76 -4.29 -10.29
CA LYS A 13 -13.65 -4.56 -11.72
C LYS A 13 -12.23 -4.97 -12.11
N VAL A 14 -11.22 -4.31 -11.55
CA VAL A 14 -9.80 -4.63 -11.77
C VAL A 14 -9.52 -6.07 -11.35
N TYR A 15 -9.89 -6.44 -10.13
CA TYR A 15 -9.69 -7.77 -9.58
C TYR A 15 -10.43 -8.84 -10.38
N LYS A 16 -11.75 -8.63 -10.67
CA LYS A 16 -12.57 -9.59 -11.41
C LYS A 16 -12.03 -9.87 -12.80
N LYS A 17 -11.51 -8.84 -13.48
CA LYS A 17 -11.03 -8.93 -14.87
C LYS A 17 -9.51 -9.13 -14.98
N ASN A 18 -8.79 -9.25 -13.85
CA ASN A 18 -7.33 -9.30 -13.79
C ASN A 18 -6.66 -8.21 -14.63
N LEU A 19 -7.11 -6.96 -14.48
CA LEU A 19 -6.64 -5.85 -15.31
C LEU A 19 -5.20 -5.38 -14.96
N PHE A 20 -4.62 -5.90 -13.89
CA PHE A 20 -3.18 -5.75 -13.60
C PHE A 20 -2.33 -6.80 -14.32
N HIS A 21 -2.97 -7.74 -15.05
CA HIS A 21 -2.32 -8.76 -15.86
C HIS A 21 -1.32 -9.64 -15.08
N GLY A 22 -1.49 -9.76 -13.77
CA GLY A 22 -0.66 -10.62 -12.96
C GLY A 22 -0.86 -12.10 -13.32
N THR A 23 0.24 -12.82 -13.50
CA THR A 23 0.24 -14.25 -13.85
C THR A 23 0.15 -15.13 -12.61
N VAL A 24 0.79 -14.73 -11.53
CA VAL A 24 0.85 -15.45 -10.24
C VAL A 24 -0.05 -14.76 -9.22
N SER A 25 0.12 -13.43 -9.06
CA SER A 25 -0.68 -12.60 -8.17
C SER A 25 -1.69 -11.77 -8.97
N LYS A 26 -2.96 -11.77 -8.56
CA LYS A 26 -3.99 -10.89 -9.14
C LYS A 26 -3.79 -9.42 -8.78
N SER A 27 -2.91 -9.14 -7.85
CA SER A 27 -2.49 -7.77 -7.50
C SER A 27 -1.50 -7.17 -8.51
N GLY A 28 -1.11 -7.92 -9.54
CA GLY A 28 -0.23 -7.51 -10.62
C GLY A 28 1.19 -8.09 -10.52
N ASN A 29 1.96 -7.93 -11.58
CA ASN A 29 3.33 -8.47 -11.66
C ASN A 29 4.24 -7.87 -10.58
N GLY A 30 4.05 -6.62 -10.18
CA GLY A 30 4.77 -5.99 -9.08
C GLY A 30 4.60 -6.70 -7.72
N SER A 31 3.62 -7.62 -7.60
CA SER A 31 3.39 -8.45 -6.41
C SER A 31 3.96 -9.86 -6.53
N ASP A 32 4.67 -10.17 -7.61
CA ASP A 32 5.35 -11.46 -7.79
C ASP A 32 6.53 -11.59 -6.82
N LEU A 33 6.95 -12.84 -6.54
CA LEU A 33 8.04 -13.09 -5.59
C LEU A 33 9.38 -12.53 -6.09
N THR A 34 9.60 -12.46 -7.40
CA THR A 34 10.79 -11.83 -7.97
C THR A 34 10.81 -10.32 -7.68
N GLN A 35 9.70 -9.62 -7.93
CA GLN A 35 9.61 -8.17 -7.70
C GLN A 35 9.58 -7.79 -6.22
N THR A 36 9.24 -8.72 -5.34
CA THR A 36 9.15 -8.50 -3.89
C THR A 36 10.30 -9.15 -3.11
N GLU A 37 11.33 -9.66 -3.80
CA GLU A 37 12.44 -10.38 -3.15
C GLU A 37 13.14 -9.53 -2.10
N THR A 38 13.56 -8.31 -2.46
CA THR A 38 14.22 -7.38 -1.53
C THR A 38 13.33 -7.09 -0.32
N LEU A 39 12.03 -6.81 -0.55
CA LEU A 39 11.10 -6.53 0.55
C LEU A 39 10.94 -7.73 1.47
N ARG A 40 10.88 -8.94 0.94
CA ARG A 40 10.74 -10.17 1.74
C ARG A 40 11.98 -10.44 2.61
N LEU A 41 13.15 -9.99 2.20
CA LEU A 41 14.39 -10.09 2.96
C LEU A 41 14.51 -8.98 4.02
N GLU A 42 14.18 -7.74 3.65
CA GLU A 42 14.44 -6.56 4.48
C GLU A 42 13.35 -6.29 5.53
N LEU A 43 12.07 -6.50 5.17
CA LEU A 43 10.95 -6.13 6.05
C LEU A 43 10.95 -6.87 7.39
N PRO A 44 11.23 -8.20 7.48
CA PRO A 44 11.26 -8.89 8.77
C PRO A 44 12.30 -8.28 9.73
N THR A 45 13.47 -7.91 9.21
CA THR A 45 14.53 -7.24 9.98
C THR A 45 14.09 -5.87 10.46
N LEU A 46 13.44 -5.07 9.58
CA LEU A 46 12.92 -3.76 9.93
C LEU A 46 11.78 -3.85 10.95
N PHE A 47 10.86 -4.81 10.81
CA PHE A 47 9.78 -5.00 11.78
C PHE A 47 10.33 -5.30 13.17
N LYS A 48 11.33 -6.18 13.26
CA LYS A 48 12.01 -6.47 14.52
C LYS A 48 12.74 -5.24 15.09
N LYS A 49 13.49 -4.51 14.26
CA LYS A 49 14.27 -3.32 14.68
C LYS A 49 13.37 -2.19 15.18
N LEU A 50 12.17 -2.05 14.61
CA LEU A 50 11.19 -1.03 14.97
C LEU A 50 10.17 -1.51 16.01
N GLU A 51 10.35 -2.74 16.55
CA GLU A 51 9.46 -3.35 17.56
C GLU A 51 8.00 -3.38 17.11
N ILE A 52 7.76 -3.70 15.82
CA ILE A 52 6.42 -3.76 15.24
C ILE A 52 5.78 -5.09 15.58
N ASN A 53 4.69 -5.05 16.33
CA ASN A 53 3.91 -6.20 16.76
C ASN A 53 2.52 -6.24 16.07
N SER A 54 2.07 -5.13 15.50
CA SER A 54 0.78 -5.03 14.81
C SER A 54 0.90 -4.25 13.49
N ILE A 55 0.34 -4.81 12.41
CA ILE A 55 0.41 -4.24 11.06
C ILE A 55 -0.99 -4.17 10.46
N LEU A 56 -1.33 -3.01 9.89
CA LEU A 56 -2.38 -2.86 8.90
C LEU A 56 -1.73 -2.81 7.51
N ASP A 57 -1.98 -3.80 6.68
CA ASP A 57 -1.57 -3.81 5.27
C ASP A 57 -2.74 -3.39 4.39
N LEU A 58 -2.66 -2.21 3.79
CA LEU A 58 -3.76 -1.59 3.04
C LEU A 58 -3.24 -0.81 1.82
N PRO A 59 -3.47 -1.32 0.60
CA PRO A 59 -4.24 -2.52 0.24
C PRO A 59 -3.40 -3.79 0.37
N CYS A 60 -3.98 -4.83 0.97
CA CYS A 60 -3.29 -6.12 1.12
C CYS A 60 -3.24 -6.93 -0.18
N GLY A 61 -4.06 -6.57 -1.17
CA GLY A 61 -4.19 -7.37 -2.38
C GLY A 61 -4.53 -8.82 -2.04
N ASP A 62 -3.97 -9.77 -2.79
CA ASP A 62 -4.22 -11.21 -2.59
C ASP A 62 -3.34 -11.87 -1.52
N PHE A 63 -2.63 -11.07 -0.72
CA PHE A 63 -1.75 -11.54 0.38
C PHE A 63 -0.62 -12.49 -0.07
N TYR A 64 -0.40 -12.65 -1.37
CA TYR A 64 0.50 -13.67 -1.91
C TYR A 64 1.93 -13.53 -1.40
N TRP A 65 2.57 -12.39 -1.60
CA TRP A 65 3.95 -12.17 -1.16
C TRP A 65 4.06 -11.81 0.32
N MET A 66 3.11 -11.03 0.85
CA MET A 66 3.13 -10.61 2.26
C MET A 66 2.96 -11.81 3.20
N SER A 67 2.27 -12.88 2.78
CA SER A 67 2.19 -14.15 3.52
C SER A 67 3.55 -14.83 3.76
N LYS A 68 4.60 -14.41 3.03
CA LYS A 68 5.99 -14.90 3.20
C LYS A 68 6.83 -13.98 4.09
N VAL A 69 6.29 -12.83 4.51
CA VAL A 69 6.96 -11.81 5.34
C VAL A 69 6.46 -11.85 6.78
N VAL A 70 5.15 -12.00 6.95
CA VAL A 70 4.51 -11.90 8.26
C VAL A 70 4.83 -13.12 9.11
N SER A 71 5.50 -12.91 10.26
CA SER A 71 5.73 -13.95 11.25
C SER A 71 4.49 -14.20 12.10
N LYS A 72 4.45 -15.35 12.79
CA LYS A 72 3.35 -15.71 13.70
C LYS A 72 3.24 -14.81 14.94
N GLU A 73 4.26 -14.01 15.21
CA GLU A 73 4.33 -13.09 16.35
C GLU A 73 3.64 -11.75 16.05
N ILE A 74 3.49 -11.41 14.77
CA ILE A 74 2.86 -10.16 14.33
C ILE A 74 1.34 -10.34 14.22
N VAL A 75 0.59 -9.45 14.85
CA VAL A 75 -0.85 -9.30 14.61
C VAL A 75 -1.04 -8.60 13.27
N TYR A 76 -1.43 -9.34 12.27
CA TYR A 76 -1.60 -8.85 10.91
C TYR A 76 -3.08 -8.60 10.59
N THR A 77 -3.37 -7.43 10.08
CA THR A 77 -4.67 -7.10 9.50
C THR A 77 -4.46 -6.70 8.05
N GLY A 78 -4.88 -7.55 7.12
CA GLY A 78 -4.97 -7.20 5.71
C GLY A 78 -6.26 -6.44 5.43
N ALA A 79 -6.20 -5.38 4.65
CA ALA A 79 -7.40 -4.66 4.26
C ALA A 79 -7.40 -4.29 2.77
N ASP A 80 -8.56 -4.32 2.14
CA ASP A 80 -8.75 -3.92 0.75
C ASP A 80 -10.20 -3.43 0.54
N VAL A 81 -10.44 -2.68 -0.53
CA VAL A 81 -11.78 -2.21 -0.91
C VAL A 81 -12.58 -3.22 -1.72
N VAL A 82 -12.04 -4.39 -2.01
CA VAL A 82 -12.62 -5.43 -2.86
C VAL A 82 -13.28 -6.51 -2.00
N PRO A 83 -14.63 -6.52 -1.83
CA PRO A 83 -15.31 -7.44 -0.91
C PRO A 83 -15.06 -8.93 -1.24
N ALA A 84 -15.11 -9.28 -2.54
CA ALA A 84 -14.88 -10.65 -2.98
C ALA A 84 -13.47 -11.18 -2.67
N LEU A 85 -12.47 -10.29 -2.71
CA LEU A 85 -11.10 -10.61 -2.33
C LEU A 85 -11.01 -10.86 -0.82
N ILE A 86 -11.53 -9.96 -0.01
CA ILE A 86 -11.53 -10.08 1.45
C ILE A 86 -12.27 -11.32 1.91
N SER A 87 -13.45 -11.62 1.33
CA SER A 87 -14.17 -12.85 1.63
C SER A 87 -13.35 -14.11 1.35
N LYS A 88 -12.64 -14.15 0.20
CA LYS A 88 -11.74 -15.25 -0.15
C LYS A 88 -10.61 -15.38 0.86
N LEU A 89 -9.92 -14.29 1.20
CA LEU A 89 -8.79 -14.31 2.13
C LEU A 89 -9.20 -14.74 3.54
N ASN A 90 -10.37 -14.33 4.02
CA ASN A 90 -10.91 -14.79 5.30
C ASN A 90 -11.20 -16.30 5.33
N ILE A 91 -11.57 -16.90 4.21
CA ILE A 91 -11.75 -18.37 4.12
C ILE A 91 -10.40 -19.08 4.10
N GLU A 92 -9.41 -18.52 3.38
CA GLU A 92 -8.15 -19.19 3.07
C GLU A 92 -7.10 -19.04 4.19
N TYR A 93 -7.04 -17.85 4.82
CA TYR A 93 -5.92 -17.49 5.70
C TYR A 93 -6.31 -17.06 7.11
N LYS A 94 -7.60 -16.84 7.41
CA LYS A 94 -8.00 -16.37 8.73
C LYS A 94 -7.50 -17.31 9.83
N GLY A 95 -6.80 -16.75 10.82
CA GLY A 95 -6.19 -17.49 11.93
C GLY A 95 -6.06 -16.65 13.18
N LYS A 96 -5.32 -17.14 14.18
CA LYS A 96 -5.22 -16.45 15.48
C LYS A 96 -4.72 -15.00 15.39
N ASN A 97 -3.74 -14.75 14.52
CA ASN A 97 -3.10 -13.43 14.39
C ASN A 97 -3.25 -12.82 12.99
N ILE A 98 -4.14 -13.35 12.16
CA ILE A 98 -4.39 -12.89 10.79
C ILE A 98 -5.87 -12.67 10.60
N ASP A 99 -6.25 -11.44 10.27
CA ASP A 99 -7.61 -11.03 9.90
C ASP A 99 -7.60 -10.22 8.60
N PHE A 100 -8.75 -10.24 7.89
CA PHE A 100 -8.92 -9.43 6.69
C PHE A 100 -10.21 -8.62 6.78
N LEU A 101 -10.12 -7.32 6.43
CA LEU A 101 -11.21 -6.36 6.56
C LEU A 101 -11.46 -5.62 5.23
N GLU A 102 -12.71 -5.33 4.93
CA GLU A 102 -13.05 -4.39 3.87
C GLU A 102 -12.89 -2.97 4.43
N ILE A 103 -11.91 -2.21 3.91
CA ILE A 103 -11.65 -0.83 4.31
C ILE A 103 -11.38 0.03 3.08
N ASN A 104 -12.12 1.14 2.97
CA ASN A 104 -11.81 2.22 2.06
C ASN A 104 -11.03 3.32 2.79
N ILE A 105 -9.71 3.32 2.65
CA ILE A 105 -8.81 4.27 3.33
C ILE A 105 -9.16 5.75 3.09
N VAL A 106 -9.83 6.07 1.97
CA VAL A 106 -10.21 7.46 1.64
C VAL A 106 -11.36 7.96 2.51
N ASN A 107 -12.24 7.07 2.95
CA ASN A 107 -13.51 7.45 3.59
C ASN A 107 -13.71 6.88 5.00
N GLU A 108 -12.90 5.89 5.39
CA GLU A 108 -13.12 5.15 6.62
C GLU A 108 -12.01 5.38 7.63
N ARG A 109 -12.37 5.34 8.91
CA ARG A 109 -11.43 5.48 10.01
C ARG A 109 -10.60 4.20 10.15
N ILE A 110 -9.32 4.39 10.41
CA ILE A 110 -8.36 3.32 10.67
C ILE A 110 -8.14 3.26 12.18
N LYS A 111 -8.07 2.05 12.74
CA LYS A 111 -7.63 1.81 14.12
C LYS A 111 -6.13 2.07 14.25
N LYS A 112 -5.64 2.19 15.48
CA LYS A 112 -4.22 2.30 15.75
C LYS A 112 -3.51 0.97 15.55
N TYR A 113 -2.36 1.03 14.87
CA TYR A 113 -1.40 -0.08 14.68
C TYR A 113 0.02 0.44 14.95
N ASP A 114 0.98 -0.47 15.15
CA ASP A 114 2.39 -0.08 15.18
C ASP A 114 2.86 0.37 13.81
N ALA A 115 2.41 -0.31 12.75
CA ALA A 115 2.69 0.08 11.38
C ALA A 115 1.45 0.01 10.47
N ILE A 116 1.35 1.00 9.56
CA ILE A 116 0.49 0.93 8.38
C ILE A 116 1.41 0.69 7.18
N PHE A 117 1.19 -0.41 6.48
CA PHE A 117 1.89 -0.75 5.25
C PHE A 117 0.99 -0.41 4.06
N CYS A 118 1.41 0.53 3.21
CA CYS A 118 0.61 1.06 2.12
C CYS A 118 1.41 1.04 0.81
N ARG A 119 1.56 -0.15 0.20
CA ARG A 119 2.33 -0.33 -1.02
C ARG A 119 1.46 -0.19 -2.26
N ASP A 120 1.95 0.57 -3.24
CA ASP A 120 1.34 0.75 -4.58
C ASP A 120 -0.12 1.24 -4.60
N LEU A 121 -0.58 1.94 -3.53
CA LEU A 121 -1.92 2.51 -3.50
C LEU A 121 -1.97 3.94 -4.02
N PHE A 122 -1.13 4.84 -3.47
CA PHE A 122 -1.19 6.27 -3.76
C PHE A 122 -0.96 6.57 -5.25
N VAL A 123 -0.17 5.76 -5.91
CA VAL A 123 0.08 5.84 -7.37
C VAL A 123 -1.20 5.72 -8.21
N HIS A 124 -2.26 5.13 -7.66
CA HIS A 124 -3.57 4.93 -8.29
C HIS A 124 -4.66 5.90 -7.84
N LEU A 125 -4.36 6.78 -6.87
CA LEU A 125 -5.32 7.73 -6.29
C LEU A 125 -5.11 9.14 -6.84
N SER A 126 -6.20 9.92 -6.93
CA SER A 126 -6.11 11.37 -7.15
C SER A 126 -5.43 12.05 -5.96
N ASN A 127 -4.85 13.25 -6.18
CA ASN A 127 -4.26 14.02 -5.09
C ASN A 127 -5.27 14.26 -3.96
N ALA A 128 -6.52 14.56 -4.29
CA ALA A 128 -7.58 14.72 -3.30
C ALA A 128 -7.86 13.45 -2.47
N ASP A 129 -7.84 12.27 -3.11
CA ASP A 129 -8.03 11.00 -2.41
C ASP A 129 -6.79 10.64 -1.57
N ILE A 130 -5.56 10.96 -2.01
CA ILE A 130 -4.34 10.80 -1.22
C ILE A 130 -4.40 11.65 0.05
N VAL A 131 -4.78 12.95 -0.05
CA VAL A 131 -4.92 13.82 1.12
C VAL A 131 -5.91 13.24 2.13
N LYS A 132 -7.07 12.74 1.69
CA LYS A 132 -8.03 12.10 2.58
C LYS A 132 -7.46 10.85 3.25
N SER A 133 -6.75 10.04 2.48
CA SER A 133 -6.10 8.83 3.00
C SER A 133 -5.04 9.17 4.05
N LEU A 134 -4.21 10.18 3.79
CA LEU A 134 -3.19 10.65 4.73
C LEU A 134 -3.82 11.21 6.01
N LYS A 135 -4.93 11.95 5.91
CA LYS A 135 -5.71 12.38 7.10
C LYS A 135 -6.18 11.19 7.93
N ASN A 136 -6.71 10.14 7.29
CA ASN A 136 -7.15 8.95 8.01
C ASN A 136 -5.99 8.19 8.65
N ILE A 137 -4.84 8.10 7.97
CA ILE A 137 -3.59 7.54 8.49
C ILE A 137 -3.12 8.33 9.73
N ILE A 138 -3.03 9.66 9.64
CA ILE A 138 -2.61 10.52 10.76
C ILE A 138 -3.58 10.40 11.93
N ASN A 139 -4.89 10.43 11.66
CA ASN A 139 -5.93 10.32 12.68
C ASN A 139 -5.97 8.95 13.37
N SER A 140 -5.41 7.91 12.77
CA SER A 140 -5.30 6.57 13.38
C SER A 140 -4.37 6.56 14.58
N GLN A 141 -3.46 7.54 14.69
CA GLN A 141 -2.38 7.60 15.69
C GLN A 141 -1.47 6.36 15.67
N SER A 142 -1.40 5.68 14.54
CA SER A 142 -0.42 4.61 14.31
C SER A 142 1.00 5.18 14.33
N THR A 143 1.99 4.32 14.56
CA THR A 143 3.36 4.81 14.78
C THR A 143 4.11 5.03 13.47
N TYR A 144 4.11 4.04 12.59
CA TYR A 144 4.88 4.07 11.35
C TYR A 144 4.00 3.95 10.10
N LEU A 145 4.39 4.67 9.05
CA LEU A 145 3.88 4.49 7.69
C LEU A 145 5.00 3.93 6.82
N PHE A 146 4.76 2.78 6.23
CA PHE A 146 5.56 2.19 5.16
C PHE A 146 4.81 2.42 3.85
N THR A 147 5.37 3.15 2.89
CA THR A 147 4.65 3.38 1.64
C THR A 147 5.57 3.57 0.45
N THR A 148 5.06 3.25 -0.74
CA THR A 148 5.77 3.40 -2.01
C THR A 148 6.11 4.86 -2.28
N THR A 149 7.37 5.10 -2.66
CA THR A 149 7.87 6.38 -3.16
C THR A 149 8.89 6.16 -4.27
N PHE A 150 9.05 7.15 -5.16
CA PHE A 150 10.03 7.15 -6.24
C PHE A 150 11.00 8.30 -6.03
N THR A 151 12.27 7.99 -5.84
CA THR A 151 13.24 8.98 -5.34
C THR A 151 13.75 9.95 -6.39
N ARG A 152 13.71 9.58 -7.67
CA ARG A 152 14.21 10.41 -8.80
C ARG A 152 13.15 11.31 -9.43
N SER A 153 11.85 11.05 -9.16
CA SER A 153 10.78 11.88 -9.70
C SER A 153 10.80 13.28 -9.08
N ILE A 154 10.74 14.30 -9.92
CA ILE A 154 10.71 15.72 -9.51
C ILE A 154 9.29 16.32 -9.58
N ASN A 155 8.35 15.64 -10.23
CA ASN A 155 7.00 16.16 -10.48
C ASN A 155 5.93 15.16 -10.01
N ASN A 156 5.05 15.63 -9.12
CA ASN A 156 3.89 14.89 -8.62
C ASN A 156 2.59 15.36 -9.29
N LYS A 157 2.50 15.24 -10.61
CA LYS A 157 1.26 15.60 -11.33
C LYS A 157 0.10 14.73 -10.89
N ASP A 158 -1.12 15.30 -10.82
CA ASP A 158 -2.31 14.53 -10.50
C ASP A 158 -2.68 13.55 -11.62
N LEU A 159 -3.47 12.54 -11.28
CA LEU A 159 -4.00 11.62 -12.28
C LEU A 159 -4.92 12.35 -13.27
N PRO A 160 -4.83 12.04 -14.57
CA PRO A 160 -5.74 12.62 -15.54
C PRO A 160 -7.19 12.19 -15.26
N ARG A 161 -8.12 13.16 -15.30
CA ARG A 161 -9.54 12.91 -14.99
C ARG A 161 -10.22 11.88 -15.88
N PHE A 162 -9.75 11.69 -17.11
CA PHE A 162 -10.39 10.88 -18.17
C PHE A 162 -9.48 9.82 -18.77
N LYS A 163 -8.66 9.15 -17.96
CA LYS A 163 -7.86 8.02 -18.47
C LYS A 163 -8.71 6.76 -18.54
N ARG A 164 -8.81 6.12 -19.74
CA ARG A 164 -9.36 4.77 -19.87
C ARG A 164 -8.41 3.77 -19.19
N GLY A 165 -8.97 2.78 -18.50
CA GLY A 165 -8.19 1.74 -17.79
C GLY A 165 -7.78 2.16 -16.38
N ILE A 166 -6.69 1.56 -15.88
CA ILE A 166 -6.16 1.84 -14.55
C ILE A 166 -5.18 3.00 -14.66
N ALA A 167 -5.56 4.15 -14.10
CA ALA A 167 -4.65 5.27 -14.01
C ALA A 167 -3.56 4.95 -12.98
N TRP A 168 -2.32 5.26 -13.31
CA TRP A 168 -1.14 5.07 -12.49
C TRP A 168 -0.10 6.17 -12.77
N ARG A 169 0.67 6.55 -11.77
CA ARG A 169 1.80 7.49 -11.90
C ARG A 169 2.85 7.23 -10.84
N ILE A 170 4.07 7.66 -11.10
CA ILE A 170 5.12 7.73 -10.09
C ILE A 170 4.85 8.89 -9.14
N LEU A 171 5.23 8.74 -7.86
CA LEU A 171 5.10 9.74 -6.82
C LEU A 171 6.39 9.80 -5.99
N ASN A 172 6.97 11.00 -5.87
CA ASN A 172 7.99 11.27 -4.87
C ASN A 172 7.34 11.97 -3.67
N LEU A 173 7.17 11.26 -2.58
CA LEU A 173 6.48 11.81 -1.41
C LEU A 173 7.26 12.92 -0.69
N ARG A 174 8.56 13.07 -0.94
CA ARG A 174 9.37 14.17 -0.38
C ARG A 174 9.12 15.50 -1.09
N ASN A 175 8.68 15.47 -2.33
CA ASN A 175 8.45 16.66 -3.15
C ASN A 175 7.01 17.17 -3.03
N ASP A 176 6.79 18.43 -3.44
CA ASP A 176 5.46 19.01 -3.51
C ASP A 176 4.48 18.14 -4.31
N PRO A 177 3.23 18.10 -3.92
CA PRO A 177 2.59 18.80 -2.79
C PRO A 177 2.63 18.01 -1.46
N TRP A 178 3.40 16.91 -1.37
CA TRP A 178 3.38 16.00 -0.22
C TRP A 178 4.29 16.44 0.91
N GLY A 179 5.53 16.91 0.60
CA GLY A 179 6.47 17.48 1.55
C GLY A 179 6.86 16.57 2.72
N PHE A 180 6.87 15.24 2.52
CA PHE A 180 7.30 14.32 3.57
C PHE A 180 8.75 14.60 3.96
N PRO A 181 9.10 14.46 5.24
CA PRO A 181 10.51 14.58 5.67
C PRO A 181 11.36 13.45 5.09
N GLU A 182 12.66 13.48 5.36
CA GLU A 182 13.53 12.34 5.07
C GLU A 182 12.99 11.08 5.75
N PRO A 183 12.86 9.94 5.04
CA PRO A 183 12.39 8.72 5.66
C PRO A 183 13.42 8.17 6.64
N LEU A 184 12.97 7.52 7.72
CA LEU A 184 13.84 6.81 8.67
C LEU A 184 14.60 5.67 7.99
N TYR A 185 13.93 5.00 7.05
CA TYR A 185 14.47 3.94 6.21
C TYR A 185 13.92 4.07 4.81
N LEU A 186 14.75 3.74 3.84
CA LEU A 186 14.38 3.67 2.44
C LEU A 186 14.85 2.32 1.89
N VAL A 187 13.91 1.43 1.58
CA VAL A 187 14.19 0.13 0.99
C VAL A 187 13.91 0.20 -0.49
N ASN A 188 14.96 0.21 -1.32
CA ASN A 188 14.81 0.12 -2.76
C ASN A 188 14.31 -1.29 -3.12
N GLU A 189 13.21 -1.37 -3.88
CA GLU A 189 12.60 -2.66 -4.25
C GLU A 189 13.41 -3.41 -5.33
N ASN A 190 14.42 -2.79 -5.95
CA ASN A 190 15.14 -3.28 -7.12
C ASN A 190 14.18 -3.64 -8.28
N CYS A 191 13.18 -2.79 -8.46
CA CYS A 191 12.10 -3.01 -9.43
C CYS A 191 12.65 -3.10 -10.85
N THR A 192 12.34 -4.20 -11.54
CA THR A 192 12.74 -4.44 -12.94
C THR A 192 11.62 -4.14 -13.95
N GLU A 193 10.43 -3.75 -13.48
CA GLU A 193 9.32 -3.39 -14.35
C GLU A 193 9.66 -2.18 -15.22
N GLY A 194 9.08 -2.14 -16.43
CA GLY A 194 9.30 -1.05 -17.38
C GLY A 194 10.75 -0.94 -17.86
N ASP A 195 11.45 -2.06 -18.06
CA ASP A 195 12.84 -2.11 -18.51
C ASP A 195 13.77 -1.27 -17.63
N GLY A 196 13.55 -1.30 -16.32
CA GLY A 196 14.33 -0.57 -15.32
C GLY A 196 13.95 0.91 -15.15
N LEU A 197 12.92 1.39 -15.84
CA LEU A 197 12.42 2.76 -15.70
C LEU A 197 12.02 3.09 -14.23
N TYR A 198 11.62 2.08 -13.48
CA TYR A 198 11.16 2.19 -12.09
C TYR A 198 12.19 1.66 -11.07
N SER A 199 13.47 1.61 -11.45
CA SER A 199 14.55 1.09 -10.59
C SER A 199 14.79 1.91 -9.29
N ASP A 200 14.17 3.09 -9.16
CA ASP A 200 14.16 3.90 -7.95
C ASP A 200 12.92 3.69 -7.07
N LYS A 201 12.02 2.79 -7.48
CA LYS A 201 10.86 2.41 -6.66
C LYS A 201 11.31 1.88 -5.31
N SER A 202 10.81 2.48 -4.25
CA SER A 202 11.24 2.17 -2.89
C SER A 202 10.07 2.16 -1.92
N ILE A 203 10.21 1.46 -0.81
CA ILE A 203 9.38 1.64 0.38
C ILE A 203 10.11 2.61 1.31
N GLY A 204 9.52 3.79 1.49
CA GLY A 204 9.93 4.71 2.55
C GLY A 204 9.21 4.39 3.86
N VAL A 205 9.91 4.61 4.98
CA VAL A 205 9.39 4.42 6.34
C VAL A 205 9.43 5.73 7.09
N TRP A 206 8.28 6.20 7.55
CA TRP A 206 8.14 7.45 8.31
C TRP A 206 7.43 7.23 9.64
N LYS A 207 7.77 8.03 10.67
CA LYS A 207 6.88 8.18 11.81
C LYS A 207 5.68 9.03 11.40
N ILE A 208 4.47 8.52 11.62
CA ILE A 208 3.24 9.21 11.21
C ILE A 208 3.11 10.59 11.88
N LYS A 209 3.58 10.74 13.12
CA LYS A 209 3.55 12.01 13.84
C LYS A 209 4.40 13.13 13.20
N ASP A 210 5.39 12.76 12.37
CA ASP A 210 6.32 13.69 11.72
C ASP A 210 5.86 14.07 10.29
N LEU A 211 4.76 13.48 9.81
CA LEU A 211 4.19 13.80 8.50
C LEU A 211 3.58 15.22 8.49
N PRO A 212 3.57 15.88 7.31
CA PRO A 212 2.90 17.15 7.14
C PRO A 212 1.40 17.08 7.52
N LYS A 213 0.86 18.21 7.95
CA LYS A 213 -0.59 18.36 8.15
C LYS A 213 -1.26 18.58 6.78
N PHE A 214 -2.28 17.81 6.46
CA PHE A 214 -3.02 17.84 5.21
C PHE A 214 -4.43 18.45 5.36
#